data_9ae7a3e2dd42bcb4716652ec3b0faf19
#
_entry.id   9ae7a3e2dd42bcb4716652ec3b0faf19
#
_cell.length_a   1.000
_cell.length_b   1.000
_cell.length_c   1.000
_cell.angle_alpha   90.00
_cell.angle_beta   90.00
_cell.angle_gamma   90.00
#
_symmetry.space_group_name_H-M   'P 1'
#
loop_
_entity.id
_entity.type
_entity.pdbx_description
1 polymer ?
#
loop_
_entity_poly.entity_id
_entity_poly.type
_entity_poly.pdbx_seq_one_letter_code
_entity_poly.pdbx_strand_id
1 'polypeptide(L)'
;DGKRKKTPKLSKAINLDLYLRKFLICPVCGCALTGATSSGNGGKYTYYFCCNNQKHIRVRSENVNEEFARYTAQLKPNKTVLDLYNEILKDLQSERKGESKKEVAALQNELYTVQKRINSIEDKYLDGDLTKEEYNRMLERYTKEASTIQQQVEMRENPNRSNIEPKLNYSINLINNIDSYIRNASVGMKIKLISSMFPEKIEFDGKTYRTNSYNKVLDLIYQQTNELRGVEKKSGESFSTFSASVPRPGVEPGWK
;
A
#
# COMPACT_ATOMS: atom_id res chain seq x y z
N ASP A 1 -34.33 8.07 -41.42
CA ASP A 1 -33.93 8.40 -40.03
C ASP A 1 -32.51 7.94 -39.75
N GLY A 2 -31.56 8.82 -40.12
CA GLY A 2 -30.11 8.55 -39.88
C GLY A 2 -29.71 8.79 -38.45
N LYS A 3 -29.84 7.79 -37.56
CA LYS A 3 -29.24 7.84 -36.25
C LYS A 3 -27.70 7.74 -36.38
N ARG A 4 -27.01 8.87 -36.24
CA ARG A 4 -25.54 8.89 -36.13
C ARG A 4 -25.08 7.98 -34.98
N LYS A 5 -24.39 6.87 -35.31
CA LYS A 5 -23.73 5.99 -34.35
C LYS A 5 -22.72 6.84 -33.57
N LYS A 6 -22.93 7.01 -32.25
CA LYS A 6 -21.96 7.63 -31.38
C LYS A 6 -20.72 6.72 -31.37
N THR A 7 -19.63 7.18 -31.95
CA THR A 7 -18.32 6.55 -31.80
C THR A 7 -17.97 6.50 -30.33
N PRO A 8 -17.43 5.37 -29.80
CA PRO A 8 -17.01 5.29 -28.41
C PRO A 8 -15.96 6.38 -28.17
N LYS A 9 -16.22 7.25 -27.19
CA LYS A 9 -15.26 8.28 -26.78
C LYS A 9 -14.01 7.55 -26.31
N LEU A 10 -12.88 7.70 -27.02
CA LEU A 10 -11.58 7.32 -26.54
C LEU A 10 -11.44 7.83 -25.09
N SER A 11 -10.93 6.97 -24.20
CA SER A 11 -10.60 7.37 -22.82
C SER A 11 -9.75 8.63 -22.89
N LYS A 12 -10.24 9.74 -22.32
CA LYS A 12 -9.51 11.02 -22.34
C LYS A 12 -8.13 10.77 -21.75
N ALA A 13 -7.10 11.06 -22.53
CA ALA A 13 -5.71 10.99 -22.08
C ALA A 13 -5.59 11.69 -20.72
N ILE A 14 -4.95 11.04 -19.76
CA ILE A 14 -4.72 11.61 -18.43
C ILE A 14 -3.87 12.86 -18.62
N ASN A 15 -4.41 14.03 -18.25
CA ASN A 15 -3.62 15.25 -18.27
C ASN A 15 -2.55 15.14 -17.17
N LEU A 16 -1.29 15.14 -17.60
CA LEU A 16 -0.12 14.91 -16.73
C LEU A 16 -0.01 15.96 -15.63
N ASP A 17 -0.50 17.16 -15.86
CA ASP A 17 -0.47 18.28 -14.90
C ASP A 17 -1.57 18.19 -13.83
N LEU A 18 -2.52 17.28 -13.99
CA LEU A 18 -3.72 17.18 -13.14
C LEU A 18 -3.77 15.86 -12.34
N TYR A 19 -2.62 15.34 -11.90
CA TYR A 19 -2.56 14.06 -11.18
C TYR A 19 -3.26 14.08 -9.80
N LEU A 20 -3.45 15.25 -9.20
CA LEU A 20 -4.17 15.43 -7.93
C LEU A 20 -5.70 15.57 -8.08
N ARG A 21 -6.22 15.60 -9.30
CA ARG A 21 -7.62 15.92 -9.60
C ARG A 21 -8.66 15.09 -8.81
N LYS A 22 -8.38 13.83 -8.52
CA LYS A 22 -9.32 12.95 -7.81
C LYS A 22 -9.10 12.94 -6.29
N PHE A 23 -7.99 13.50 -5.84
CA PHE A 23 -7.55 13.43 -4.45
C PHE A 23 -7.91 14.67 -3.66
N LEU A 24 -8.12 15.81 -4.31
CA LEU A 24 -8.36 17.07 -3.65
C LEU A 24 -9.85 17.40 -3.54
N ILE A 25 -10.26 17.96 -2.39
CA ILE A 25 -11.58 18.54 -2.14
C ILE A 25 -11.47 19.99 -1.67
N CYS A 26 -12.49 20.76 -1.97
CA CYS A 26 -12.64 22.12 -1.49
C CYS A 26 -13.23 22.11 -0.07
N PRO A 27 -12.58 22.70 0.95
CA PRO A 27 -13.10 22.71 2.31
C PRO A 27 -14.38 23.54 2.48
N VAL A 28 -14.65 24.46 1.53
CA VAL A 28 -15.83 25.33 1.61
C VAL A 28 -17.10 24.63 1.13
N CYS A 29 -17.03 23.83 0.05
CA CYS A 29 -18.20 23.19 -0.55
C CYS A 29 -18.14 21.68 -0.59
N GLY A 30 -17.07 21.03 -0.09
CA GLY A 30 -16.89 19.59 -0.12
C GLY A 30 -16.70 18.96 -1.52
N CYS A 31 -16.78 19.77 -2.58
CA CYS A 31 -16.68 19.28 -3.96
C CYS A 31 -15.25 18.87 -4.30
N ALA A 32 -15.11 17.76 -5.01
CA ALA A 32 -13.82 17.34 -5.53
C ALA A 32 -13.30 18.37 -6.54
N LEU A 33 -12.00 18.69 -6.44
CA LEU A 33 -11.36 19.55 -7.42
C LEU A 33 -11.27 18.84 -8.78
N THR A 34 -11.63 19.59 -9.81
CA THR A 34 -11.45 19.20 -11.20
C THR A 34 -10.37 20.08 -11.84
N GLY A 35 -10.10 19.89 -13.11
CA GLY A 35 -9.13 20.73 -13.79
C GLY A 35 -9.32 20.71 -15.30
N ALA A 36 -8.88 21.77 -15.93
CA ALA A 36 -8.87 21.93 -17.37
C ALA A 36 -7.69 22.79 -17.82
N THR A 37 -7.28 22.58 -19.08
CA THR A 37 -6.32 23.43 -19.77
C THR A 37 -7.09 24.45 -20.60
N SER A 38 -6.72 25.71 -20.48
CA SER A 38 -7.22 26.82 -21.32
C SER A 38 -6.09 27.45 -22.11
N SER A 39 -6.37 27.89 -23.32
CA SER A 39 -5.46 28.66 -24.15
C SER A 39 -5.74 30.15 -23.97
N GLY A 40 -4.68 30.94 -23.90
CA GLY A 40 -4.77 32.42 -23.79
C GLY A 40 -3.58 33.08 -24.48
N ASN A 41 -3.52 34.41 -24.48
CA ASN A 41 -2.37 35.17 -24.99
C ASN A 41 -1.11 34.76 -24.22
N GLY A 42 -0.20 34.06 -24.84
CA GLY A 42 1.04 33.58 -24.24
C GLY A 42 1.13 32.09 -23.95
N GLY A 43 0.12 31.25 -24.28
CA GLY A 43 0.25 29.80 -24.17
C GLY A 43 -0.95 29.05 -23.62
N LYS A 44 -0.69 27.79 -23.28
CA LYS A 44 -1.67 26.90 -22.64
C LYS A 44 -1.39 26.84 -21.14
N TYR A 45 -2.43 27.05 -20.34
CA TYR A 45 -2.35 27.02 -18.88
C TYR A 45 -3.34 26.01 -18.30
N THR A 46 -2.87 25.18 -17.40
CA THR A 46 -3.70 24.18 -16.72
C THR A 46 -4.04 24.65 -15.31
N TYR A 47 -5.30 24.51 -14.91
CA TYR A 47 -5.80 24.94 -13.62
C TYR A 47 -6.54 23.82 -12.91
N TYR A 48 -6.39 23.77 -11.57
CA TYR A 48 -7.35 23.12 -10.69
C TYR A 48 -8.41 24.12 -10.26
N PHE A 49 -9.65 23.68 -10.19
CA PHE A 49 -10.76 24.49 -9.70
C PHE A 49 -11.82 23.61 -9.04
N CYS A 50 -12.59 24.17 -8.10
CA CYS A 50 -13.69 23.46 -7.48
C CYS A 50 -14.94 23.49 -8.39
N CYS A 51 -16.15 23.52 -7.85
CA CYS A 51 -17.37 23.49 -8.64
C CYS A 51 -17.52 24.74 -9.54
N ASN A 52 -18.17 24.56 -10.69
CA ASN A 52 -18.34 25.61 -11.69
C ASN A 52 -19.15 26.83 -11.20
N ASN A 53 -20.05 26.62 -10.22
CA ASN A 53 -21.00 27.66 -9.78
C ASN A 53 -20.46 28.55 -8.65
N GLN A 54 -19.51 28.09 -7.86
CA GLN A 54 -19.05 28.79 -6.67
C GLN A 54 -17.63 29.34 -6.77
N LYS A 55 -16.79 28.80 -7.64
CA LYS A 55 -15.43 29.27 -7.93
C LYS A 55 -14.57 29.58 -6.69
N HIS A 56 -14.74 28.82 -5.61
CA HIS A 56 -14.00 29.05 -4.37
C HIS A 56 -12.49 28.90 -4.56
N ILE A 57 -12.07 27.98 -5.43
CA ILE A 57 -10.67 27.68 -5.71
C ILE A 57 -10.46 27.68 -7.21
N ARG A 58 -9.47 28.43 -7.67
CA ARG A 58 -8.93 28.37 -9.03
C ARG A 58 -7.44 28.70 -8.99
N VAL A 59 -6.60 27.68 -9.08
CA VAL A 59 -5.15 27.81 -8.96
C VAL A 59 -4.46 27.08 -10.10
N ARG A 60 -3.32 27.60 -10.57
CA ARG A 60 -2.51 26.94 -11.61
C ARG A 60 -2.03 25.58 -11.13
N SER A 61 -2.06 24.59 -12.01
CA SER A 61 -1.64 23.22 -11.69
C SER A 61 -0.19 23.15 -11.20
N GLU A 62 0.70 23.95 -11.76
CA GLU A 62 2.09 24.04 -11.36
C GLU A 62 2.23 24.39 -9.88
N ASN A 63 1.50 25.44 -9.43
CA ASN A 63 1.55 25.89 -8.04
C ASN A 63 0.97 24.82 -7.09
N VAL A 64 -0.17 24.23 -7.46
CA VAL A 64 -0.80 23.16 -6.66
C VAL A 64 0.15 21.97 -6.54
N ASN A 65 0.76 21.55 -7.65
CA ASN A 65 1.65 20.40 -7.66
C ASN A 65 2.94 20.65 -6.86
N GLU A 66 3.50 21.87 -6.97
CA GLU A 66 4.70 22.26 -6.22
C GLU A 66 4.41 22.37 -4.72
N GLU A 67 3.30 23.00 -4.33
CA GLU A 67 2.91 23.06 -2.92
C GLU A 67 2.59 21.66 -2.36
N PHE A 68 2.06 20.75 -3.18
CA PHE A 68 1.87 19.37 -2.76
C PHE A 68 3.20 18.65 -2.51
N ALA A 69 4.19 18.89 -3.37
CA ALA A 69 5.53 18.34 -3.14
C ALA A 69 6.19 18.91 -1.86
N ARG A 70 5.98 20.20 -1.57
CA ARG A 70 6.42 20.81 -0.29
C ARG A 70 5.67 20.24 0.90
N TYR A 71 4.36 20.04 0.79
CA TYR A 71 3.57 19.39 1.83
C TYR A 71 4.08 17.99 2.13
N THR A 72 4.33 17.17 1.10
CA THR A 72 4.87 15.81 1.28
C THR A 72 6.29 15.80 1.83
N ALA A 73 7.10 16.82 1.55
CA ALA A 73 8.43 16.96 2.14
C ALA A 73 8.40 17.16 3.66
N GLN A 74 7.33 17.75 4.20
CA GLN A 74 7.13 17.91 5.65
C GLN A 74 6.76 16.59 6.35
N LEU A 75 6.29 15.60 5.59
CA LEU A 75 5.90 14.28 6.08
C LEU A 75 7.11 13.33 6.26
N LYS A 76 8.34 13.86 6.30
CA LYS A 76 9.52 13.04 6.54
C LYS A 76 9.53 12.51 7.98
N PRO A 77 9.53 11.19 8.16
CA PRO A 77 9.63 10.61 9.49
C PRO A 77 11.03 10.80 10.09
N ASN A 78 11.13 10.65 11.39
CA ASN A 78 12.42 10.59 12.05
C ASN A 78 13.17 9.32 11.62
N LYS A 79 14.46 9.46 11.33
CA LYS A 79 15.31 8.34 10.90
C LYS A 79 15.34 7.22 11.93
N THR A 80 15.47 7.56 13.22
CA THR A 80 15.48 6.58 14.31
C THR A 80 14.20 5.75 14.36
N VAL A 81 13.03 6.37 14.10
CA VAL A 81 11.75 5.66 14.03
C VAL A 81 11.73 4.69 12.87
N LEU A 82 12.22 5.09 11.71
CA LEU A 82 12.28 4.20 10.55
C LEU A 82 13.26 3.04 10.73
N ASP A 83 14.40 3.30 11.34
CA ASP A 83 15.40 2.28 11.64
C ASP A 83 14.80 1.25 12.62
N LEU A 84 14.09 1.69 13.66
CA LEU A 84 13.38 0.81 14.60
C LEU A 84 12.30 -0.02 13.89
N TYR A 85 11.48 0.60 13.05
CA TYR A 85 10.48 -0.15 12.25
C TYR A 85 11.11 -1.19 11.34
N ASN A 86 12.26 -0.86 10.74
CA ASN A 86 13.01 -1.78 9.91
C ASN A 86 13.49 -3.01 10.70
N GLU A 87 13.99 -2.81 11.90
CA GLU A 87 14.41 -3.91 12.80
C GLU A 87 13.22 -4.77 13.21
N ILE A 88 12.12 -4.18 13.69
CA ILE A 88 10.90 -4.91 14.05
C ILE A 88 10.39 -5.74 12.87
N LEU A 89 10.38 -5.18 11.67
CA LEU A 89 9.90 -5.90 10.49
C LEU A 89 10.84 -7.04 10.08
N LYS A 90 12.15 -6.90 10.27
CA LYS A 90 13.12 -7.99 10.07
C LYS A 90 12.92 -9.11 11.08
N ASP A 91 12.69 -8.78 12.34
CA ASP A 91 12.44 -9.76 13.41
C ASP A 91 11.16 -10.54 13.12
N LEU A 92 10.06 -9.86 12.84
CA LEU A 92 8.79 -10.50 12.44
C LEU A 92 8.95 -11.40 11.20
N GLN A 93 9.79 -11.01 10.25
CA GLN A 93 10.07 -11.83 9.08
C GLN A 93 10.87 -13.08 9.44
N SER A 94 11.85 -12.96 10.35
CA SER A 94 12.66 -14.09 10.82
C SER A 94 11.81 -15.12 11.58
N GLU A 95 10.91 -14.65 12.44
CA GLU A 95 9.94 -15.49 13.16
C GLU A 95 9.02 -16.25 12.19
N ARG A 96 8.42 -15.53 11.22
CA ARG A 96 7.56 -16.17 10.20
C ARG A 96 8.31 -17.19 9.35
N LYS A 97 9.58 -16.91 9.00
CA LYS A 97 10.41 -17.89 8.29
C LYS A 97 10.68 -19.12 9.16
N GLY A 98 10.89 -18.94 10.46
CA GLY A 98 11.06 -20.02 11.43
C GLY A 98 9.80 -20.88 11.55
N GLU A 99 8.62 -20.27 11.68
CA GLU A 99 7.33 -20.97 11.73
C GLU A 99 7.04 -21.73 10.43
N SER A 100 7.23 -21.09 9.28
CA SER A 100 7.04 -21.73 7.98
C SER A 100 7.95 -22.95 7.80
N LYS A 101 9.22 -22.89 8.23
CA LYS A 101 10.13 -24.03 8.19
C LYS A 101 9.66 -25.19 9.06
N LYS A 102 9.13 -24.89 10.27
CA LYS A 102 8.56 -25.93 11.16
C LYS A 102 7.33 -26.60 10.53
N GLU A 103 6.44 -25.81 9.94
CA GLU A 103 5.27 -26.34 9.24
C GLU A 103 5.64 -27.21 8.03
N VAL A 104 6.62 -26.78 7.22
CA VAL A 104 7.12 -27.55 6.09
C VAL A 104 7.74 -28.88 6.56
N ALA A 105 8.56 -28.83 7.62
CA ALA A 105 9.14 -30.05 8.19
C ALA A 105 8.08 -31.03 8.71
N ALA A 106 7.01 -30.52 9.34
CA ALA A 106 5.89 -31.35 9.78
C ALA A 106 5.17 -32.02 8.60
N LEU A 107 4.89 -31.27 7.52
CA LEU A 107 4.26 -31.80 6.31
C LEU A 107 5.17 -32.82 5.59
N GLN A 108 6.47 -32.59 5.56
CA GLN A 108 7.43 -33.54 4.99
C GLN A 108 7.46 -34.86 5.78
N ASN A 109 7.38 -34.81 7.11
CA ASN A 109 7.26 -35.99 7.96
C ASN A 109 5.94 -36.76 7.72
N GLU A 110 4.84 -36.02 7.54
CA GLU A 110 3.56 -36.62 7.20
C GLU A 110 3.60 -37.29 5.83
N LEU A 111 4.17 -36.63 4.83
CA LEU A 111 4.39 -37.21 3.49
C LEU A 111 5.22 -38.49 3.55
N TYR A 112 6.29 -38.47 4.33
CA TYR A 112 7.11 -39.66 4.55
C TYR A 112 6.33 -40.84 5.18
N THR A 113 5.43 -40.52 6.12
CA THR A 113 4.57 -41.53 6.74
C THR A 113 3.58 -42.14 5.74
N VAL A 114 2.98 -41.30 4.88
CA VAL A 114 2.08 -41.76 3.82
C VAL A 114 2.84 -42.61 2.81
N GLN A 115 4.06 -42.21 2.43
CA GLN A 115 4.89 -43.01 1.52
C GLN A 115 5.25 -44.39 2.11
N LYS A 116 5.55 -44.48 3.42
CA LYS A 116 5.75 -45.78 4.08
C LYS A 116 4.50 -46.66 4.02
N ARG A 117 3.31 -46.06 4.14
CA ARG A 117 2.04 -46.82 4.01
C ARG A 117 1.87 -47.36 2.59
N ILE A 118 2.20 -46.57 1.57
CA ILE A 118 2.16 -47.02 0.17
C ILE A 118 3.09 -48.23 -0.02
N ASN A 119 4.34 -48.10 0.40
CA ASN A 119 5.30 -49.20 0.29
C ASN A 119 4.82 -50.50 1.03
N SER A 120 4.25 -50.34 2.25
CA SER A 120 3.71 -51.48 3.00
C SER A 120 2.50 -52.14 2.31
N ILE A 121 1.70 -51.39 1.56
CA ILE A 121 0.59 -51.95 0.77
C ILE A 121 1.12 -52.71 -0.45
N GLU A 122 2.16 -52.20 -1.09
CA GLU A 122 2.84 -52.85 -2.19
C GLU A 122 3.44 -54.20 -1.74
N ASP A 123 4.14 -54.21 -0.59
CA ASP A 123 4.70 -55.42 0.00
C ASP A 123 3.61 -56.49 0.26
N LYS A 124 2.50 -56.07 0.93
CA LYS A 124 1.37 -56.99 1.22
C LYS A 124 0.67 -57.51 -0.02
N TYR A 125 0.61 -56.72 -1.09
CA TYR A 125 0.07 -57.19 -2.37
C TYR A 125 0.99 -58.23 -3.02
N LEU A 126 2.32 -58.04 -2.96
CA LEU A 126 3.30 -58.97 -3.47
C LEU A 126 3.32 -60.28 -2.67
N ASP A 127 3.08 -60.23 -1.36
CA ASP A 127 2.96 -61.37 -0.47
C ASP A 127 1.65 -62.17 -0.66
N GLY A 128 0.70 -61.60 -1.41
CA GLY A 128 -0.61 -62.21 -1.64
C GLY A 128 -1.66 -61.98 -0.56
N ASP A 129 -1.38 -61.09 0.42
CA ASP A 129 -2.28 -60.74 1.53
C ASP A 129 -3.43 -59.81 1.13
N LEU A 130 -3.32 -59.17 -0.05
CA LEU A 130 -4.32 -58.25 -0.57
C LEU A 130 -4.81 -58.67 -1.95
N THR A 131 -6.11 -58.51 -2.18
CA THR A 131 -6.69 -58.63 -3.52
C THR A 131 -6.30 -57.44 -4.38
N LYS A 132 -6.35 -57.59 -5.71
CA LYS A 132 -6.06 -56.50 -6.65
C LYS A 132 -6.99 -55.28 -6.46
N GLU A 133 -8.26 -55.53 -6.12
CA GLU A 133 -9.25 -54.51 -5.90
C GLU A 133 -8.94 -53.72 -4.60
N GLU A 134 -8.53 -54.40 -3.55
CA GLU A 134 -8.16 -53.76 -2.26
C GLU A 134 -6.88 -52.95 -2.43
N TYR A 135 -5.86 -53.50 -3.11
CA TYR A 135 -4.63 -52.81 -3.43
C TYR A 135 -4.90 -51.50 -4.19
N ASN A 136 -5.64 -51.55 -5.30
CA ASN A 136 -5.91 -50.40 -6.12
C ASN A 136 -6.67 -49.31 -5.34
N ARG A 137 -7.65 -49.67 -4.54
CA ARG A 137 -8.43 -48.72 -3.71
C ARG A 137 -7.57 -48.06 -2.66
N MET A 138 -6.67 -48.81 -2.00
CA MET A 138 -5.77 -48.25 -0.99
C MET A 138 -4.69 -47.37 -1.63
N LEU A 139 -4.12 -47.78 -2.74
CA LEU A 139 -3.12 -47.05 -3.50
C LEU A 139 -3.66 -45.71 -3.97
N GLU A 140 -4.87 -45.68 -4.59
CA GLU A 140 -5.52 -44.44 -5.03
C GLU A 140 -5.72 -43.48 -3.87
N ARG A 141 -6.22 -43.96 -2.73
CA ARG A 141 -6.43 -43.13 -1.54
C ARG A 141 -5.14 -42.47 -1.05
N TYR A 142 -4.07 -43.25 -0.86
CA TYR A 142 -2.81 -42.74 -0.31
C TYR A 142 -2.04 -41.88 -1.32
N THR A 143 -2.13 -42.18 -2.60
CA THR A 143 -1.54 -41.34 -3.66
C THR A 143 -2.21 -39.97 -3.70
N LYS A 144 -3.55 -39.92 -3.54
CA LYS A 144 -4.28 -38.67 -3.45
C LYS A 144 -3.91 -37.86 -2.20
N GLU A 145 -3.76 -38.53 -1.06
CA GLU A 145 -3.30 -37.95 0.20
C GLU A 145 -1.89 -37.38 0.06
N ALA A 146 -0.94 -38.15 -0.48
CA ALA A 146 0.43 -37.71 -0.75
C ALA A 146 0.48 -36.49 -1.70
N SER A 147 -0.28 -36.51 -2.78
CA SER A 147 -0.39 -35.39 -3.72
C SER A 147 -0.89 -34.11 -3.05
N THR A 148 -1.88 -34.22 -2.15
CA THR A 148 -2.41 -33.06 -1.41
C THR A 148 -1.37 -32.48 -0.47
N ILE A 149 -0.63 -33.32 0.26
CA ILE A 149 0.43 -32.87 1.16
C ILE A 149 1.57 -32.23 0.36
N GLN A 150 1.97 -32.83 -0.75
CA GLN A 150 3.00 -32.31 -1.64
C GLN A 150 2.64 -30.89 -2.15
N GLN A 151 1.41 -30.67 -2.59
CA GLN A 151 0.95 -29.34 -3.00
C GLN A 151 1.02 -28.33 -1.85
N GLN A 152 0.70 -28.75 -0.62
CA GLN A 152 0.82 -27.88 0.55
C GLN A 152 2.27 -27.50 0.85
N VAL A 153 3.21 -28.42 0.71
CA VAL A 153 4.65 -28.15 0.84
C VAL A 153 5.10 -27.13 -0.21
N GLU A 154 4.78 -27.37 -1.48
CA GLU A 154 5.15 -26.47 -2.58
C GLU A 154 4.59 -25.06 -2.41
N MET A 155 3.34 -24.94 -1.95
CA MET A 155 2.73 -23.63 -1.65
C MET A 155 3.47 -22.89 -0.55
N ARG A 156 4.03 -23.59 0.45
CA ARG A 156 4.76 -22.96 1.58
C ARG A 156 6.21 -22.68 1.25
N GLU A 157 6.84 -23.51 0.44
CA GLU A 157 8.23 -23.33 0.00
C GLU A 157 8.40 -22.28 -1.09
N ASN A 158 7.31 -21.74 -1.66
CA ASN A 158 7.37 -20.79 -2.76
C ASN A 158 8.23 -19.56 -2.41
N PRO A 159 9.40 -19.37 -3.06
CA PRO A 159 10.36 -18.31 -2.74
C PRO A 159 9.80 -16.90 -2.94
N ASN A 160 8.78 -16.73 -3.80
CA ASN A 160 8.16 -15.43 -4.04
C ASN A 160 7.36 -14.92 -2.84
N ARG A 161 6.96 -15.78 -1.90
CA ARG A 161 6.35 -15.38 -0.63
C ARG A 161 7.36 -14.99 0.43
N SER A 162 8.59 -15.51 0.37
CA SER A 162 9.61 -15.32 1.41
C SER A 162 10.51 -14.11 1.20
N ASN A 163 10.57 -13.54 -0.03
CA ASN A 163 11.48 -12.44 -0.32
C ASN A 163 10.82 -11.07 -0.15
N ILE A 164 10.47 -10.73 1.11
CA ILE A 164 9.88 -9.45 1.49
C ILE A 164 10.96 -8.38 1.66
N GLU A 165 12.18 -8.77 1.95
CA GLU A 165 13.28 -7.85 2.30
C GLU A 165 13.57 -6.77 1.24
N PRO A 166 13.68 -7.06 -0.06
CA PRO A 166 13.83 -6.02 -1.07
C PRO A 166 12.63 -5.07 -1.15
N LYS A 167 11.41 -5.61 -0.94
CA LYS A 167 10.18 -4.81 -0.94
C LYS A 167 10.12 -3.89 0.28
N LEU A 168 10.57 -4.37 1.42
CA LEU A 168 10.67 -3.62 2.66
C LEU A 168 11.67 -2.47 2.53
N ASN A 169 12.89 -2.76 2.08
CA ASN A 169 13.93 -1.76 1.85
C ASN A 169 13.48 -0.70 0.83
N TYR A 170 12.79 -1.12 -0.23
CA TYR A 170 12.18 -0.20 -1.18
C TYR A 170 11.12 0.70 -0.53
N SER A 171 10.25 0.14 0.31
CA SER A 171 9.19 0.89 0.99
C SER A 171 9.75 1.92 1.98
N ILE A 172 10.78 1.56 2.74
CA ILE A 172 11.47 2.48 3.67
C ILE A 172 12.15 3.60 2.89
N ASN A 173 12.84 3.28 1.80
CA ASN A 173 13.45 4.29 0.93
C ASN A 173 12.39 5.23 0.33
N LEU A 174 11.24 4.68 -0.10
CA LEU A 174 10.13 5.46 -0.62
C LEU A 174 9.60 6.45 0.43
N ILE A 175 9.39 6.00 1.68
CA ILE A 175 8.91 6.84 2.78
C ILE A 175 9.91 7.94 3.11
N ASN A 176 11.20 7.65 3.11
CA ASN A 176 12.27 8.64 3.33
C ASN A 176 12.36 9.72 2.24
N ASN A 177 11.97 9.40 1.01
CA ASN A 177 12.17 10.23 -0.16
C ASN A 177 10.86 10.55 -0.89
N ILE A 178 9.74 10.63 -0.15
CA ILE A 178 8.39 10.84 -0.74
C ILE A 178 8.36 12.08 -1.65
N ASP A 179 8.93 13.19 -1.20
CA ASP A 179 9.00 14.44 -1.96
C ASP A 179 9.72 14.28 -3.30
N SER A 180 10.84 13.58 -3.31
CA SER A 180 11.60 13.28 -4.52
C SER A 180 10.80 12.41 -5.50
N TYR A 181 10.09 11.38 -4.97
CA TYR A 181 9.22 10.55 -5.80
C TYR A 181 8.03 11.34 -6.36
N ILE A 182 7.41 12.21 -5.56
CA ILE A 182 6.32 13.08 -6.03
C ILE A 182 6.77 14.03 -7.12
N ARG A 183 8.02 14.54 -7.06
CA ARG A 183 8.57 15.41 -8.11
C ARG A 183 8.89 14.64 -9.40
N ASN A 184 9.57 13.51 -9.29
CA ASN A 184 10.26 12.87 -10.40
C ASN A 184 9.57 11.64 -10.99
N ALA A 185 8.63 11.01 -10.28
CA ALA A 185 7.95 9.80 -10.75
C ALA A 185 7.00 10.09 -11.92
N SER A 186 6.70 9.05 -12.70
CA SER A 186 5.65 9.12 -13.72
C SER A 186 4.29 9.38 -13.07
N VAL A 187 3.36 9.99 -13.82
CA VAL A 187 2.01 10.33 -13.30
C VAL A 187 1.27 9.12 -12.76
N GLY A 188 1.38 7.96 -13.43
CA GLY A 188 0.79 6.72 -12.93
C GLY A 188 1.36 6.30 -11.57
N MET A 189 2.65 6.50 -11.35
CA MET A 189 3.33 6.20 -10.09
C MET A 189 2.94 7.19 -8.99
N LYS A 190 2.87 8.50 -9.31
CA LYS A 190 2.37 9.54 -8.40
C LYS A 190 0.97 9.20 -7.90
N ILE A 191 0.05 8.84 -8.79
CA ILE A 191 -1.32 8.46 -8.45
C ILE A 191 -1.33 7.25 -7.51
N LYS A 192 -0.56 6.20 -7.81
CA LYS A 192 -0.46 5.00 -6.95
C LYS A 192 0.06 5.34 -5.57
N LEU A 193 1.13 6.15 -5.49
CA LEU A 193 1.73 6.57 -4.24
C LEU A 193 0.73 7.37 -3.39
N ILE A 194 0.08 8.39 -3.97
CA ILE A 194 -0.91 9.22 -3.29
C ILE A 194 -2.08 8.37 -2.80
N SER A 195 -2.60 7.45 -3.63
CA SER A 195 -3.67 6.53 -3.23
C SER A 195 -3.28 5.62 -2.07
N SER A 196 -2.00 5.23 -1.97
CA SER A 196 -1.53 4.38 -0.87
C SER A 196 -1.30 5.14 0.42
N MET A 197 -0.92 6.43 0.33
CA MET A 197 -0.65 7.28 1.49
C MET A 197 -1.92 7.85 2.12
N PHE A 198 -2.86 8.27 1.29
CA PHE A 198 -4.07 8.98 1.70
C PHE A 198 -5.31 8.14 1.36
N PRO A 199 -5.89 7.43 2.33
CA PRO A 199 -7.10 6.63 2.13
C PRO A 199 -8.32 7.52 1.86
N GLU A 200 -8.31 8.75 2.34
CA GLU A 200 -9.34 9.75 2.14
C GLU A 200 -8.86 10.89 1.25
N LYS A 201 -9.80 11.72 0.81
CA LYS A 201 -9.48 12.90 0.02
C LYS A 201 -8.85 13.97 0.90
N ILE A 202 -7.93 14.72 0.31
CA ILE A 202 -7.16 15.77 0.94
C ILE A 202 -7.88 17.11 0.73
N GLU A 203 -8.10 17.87 1.78
CA GLU A 203 -8.62 19.22 1.68
C GLU A 203 -7.53 20.16 1.16
N PHE A 204 -7.93 21.04 0.24
CA PHE A 204 -7.07 22.08 -0.31
C PHE A 204 -7.85 23.39 -0.40
N ASP A 205 -7.39 24.42 0.31
CA ASP A 205 -8.03 25.75 0.38
C ASP A 205 -7.53 26.75 -0.67
N GLY A 206 -6.65 26.32 -1.56
CA GLY A 206 -5.98 27.17 -2.55
C GLY A 206 -4.53 27.50 -2.20
N LYS A 207 -4.09 27.20 -0.98
CA LYS A 207 -2.72 27.44 -0.48
C LYS A 207 -2.18 26.27 0.33
N THR A 208 -2.99 25.69 1.21
CA THR A 208 -2.57 24.67 2.17
C THR A 208 -3.32 23.36 1.98
N TYR A 209 -2.65 22.26 2.34
CA TYR A 209 -3.21 20.93 2.35
C TYR A 209 -3.53 20.48 3.77
N ARG A 210 -4.66 19.80 3.95
CA ARG A 210 -5.06 19.18 5.21
C ARG A 210 -5.60 17.79 4.93
N THR A 211 -5.24 16.83 5.77
CA THR A 211 -5.80 15.47 5.72
C THR A 211 -6.23 15.06 7.10
N ASN A 212 -7.33 14.30 7.15
CA ASN A 212 -7.85 13.74 8.39
C ASN A 212 -7.23 12.38 8.70
N SER A 213 -6.70 11.69 7.68
CA SER A 213 -6.14 10.35 7.86
C SER A 213 -5.00 10.06 6.89
N TYR A 214 -4.04 9.28 7.39
CA TYR A 214 -3.00 8.63 6.61
C TYR A 214 -3.26 7.12 6.55
N ASN A 215 -2.56 6.42 5.68
CA ASN A 215 -2.46 4.97 5.77
C ASN A 215 -1.99 4.58 7.19
N LYS A 216 -2.56 3.51 7.76
CA LYS A 216 -2.29 3.07 9.15
C LYS A 216 -0.80 2.96 9.49
N VAL A 217 0.02 2.48 8.55
CA VAL A 217 1.47 2.36 8.76
C VAL A 217 2.15 3.73 8.84
N LEU A 218 1.79 4.63 7.93
CA LEU A 218 2.31 6.01 7.94
C LEU A 218 1.84 6.76 9.17
N ASP A 219 0.60 6.57 9.59
CA ASP A 219 0.03 7.21 10.77
C ASP A 219 0.82 6.81 12.03
N LEU A 220 1.07 5.53 12.22
CA LEU A 220 1.91 5.03 13.31
C LEU A 220 3.33 5.62 13.28
N ILE A 221 3.97 5.66 12.11
CA ILE A 221 5.32 6.22 11.96
C ILE A 221 5.32 7.71 12.30
N TYR A 222 4.30 8.46 11.89
CA TYR A 222 4.20 9.89 12.17
C TYR A 222 3.85 10.19 13.63
N GLN A 223 3.00 9.39 14.26
CA GLN A 223 2.70 9.50 15.68
C GLN A 223 3.98 9.34 16.52
N GLN A 224 4.74 8.27 16.30
CA GLN A 224 6.01 8.04 16.97
C GLN A 224 7.05 9.14 16.70
N THR A 225 7.12 9.63 15.45
CA THR A 225 7.98 10.74 15.08
C THR A 225 7.62 12.03 15.85
N ASN A 226 6.32 12.30 16.01
CA ASN A 226 5.85 13.49 16.73
C ASN A 226 6.06 13.38 18.25
N GLU A 227 5.89 12.19 18.82
CA GLU A 227 6.19 11.92 20.22
C GLU A 227 7.66 12.18 20.53
N LEU A 228 8.58 11.67 19.72
CA LEU A 228 10.03 11.91 19.89
C LEU A 228 10.37 13.41 19.77
N ARG A 229 9.81 14.12 18.79
CA ARG A 229 9.99 15.57 18.65
C ARG A 229 9.44 16.34 19.85
N GLY A 230 8.38 15.85 20.47
CA GLY A 230 7.80 16.41 21.69
C GLY A 230 8.70 16.23 22.92
N VAL A 231 9.41 15.10 23.01
CA VAL A 231 10.38 14.81 24.07
C VAL A 231 11.63 15.66 23.88
N GLU A 232 12.16 15.78 22.67
CA GLU A 232 13.32 16.64 22.36
C GLU A 232 13.05 18.12 22.70
N LYS A 233 11.84 18.62 22.48
CA LYS A 233 11.46 19.98 22.88
C LYS A 233 11.39 20.21 24.38
N LYS A 234 11.11 19.17 25.17
CA LYS A 234 11.06 19.23 26.64
C LYS A 234 12.45 19.14 27.29
N SER A 235 13.43 18.59 26.59
CA SER A 235 14.81 18.46 27.09
C SER A 235 15.72 19.66 26.81
N GLY A 236 15.13 20.77 26.32
CA GLY A 236 15.76 22.10 26.30
C GLY A 236 16.85 22.30 25.27
N GLU A 237 16.45 22.50 24.02
CA GLU A 237 17.19 23.33 23.08
C GLU A 237 16.18 24.02 22.14
N SER A 238 16.29 25.35 22.07
CA SER A 238 15.43 26.20 21.28
C SER A 238 15.70 26.00 19.79
N PHE A 239 14.77 25.40 19.10
CA PHE A 239 14.69 25.50 17.63
C PHE A 239 13.35 26.07 17.22
N SER A 240 13.41 27.05 16.33
CA SER A 240 12.32 27.88 15.84
C SER A 240 11.14 27.06 15.32
N THR A 241 9.97 27.47 15.77
CA THR A 241 8.64 27.01 15.45
C THR A 241 8.35 26.92 13.95
N PHE A 242 8.18 25.67 13.46
CA PHE A 242 7.30 25.42 12.31
C PHE A 242 6.05 24.71 12.82
N SER A 243 4.96 25.45 12.87
CA SER A 243 3.66 24.94 13.27
C SER A 243 3.04 24.16 12.10
N ALA A 244 3.31 22.86 12.04
CA ALA A 244 2.44 21.93 11.34
C ALA A 244 1.40 21.45 12.34
N SER A 245 0.18 21.97 12.28
CA SER A 245 -0.93 21.49 13.09
C SER A 245 -1.35 20.11 12.60
N VAL A 246 -0.83 19.07 13.25
CA VAL A 246 -1.37 17.73 13.16
C VAL A 246 -2.68 17.72 13.97
N PRO A 247 -3.82 17.31 13.40
CA PRO A 247 -5.07 17.19 14.14
C PRO A 247 -4.90 16.15 15.27
N ARG A 248 -5.27 16.52 16.49
CA ARG A 248 -5.37 15.57 17.61
C ARG A 248 -6.53 14.61 17.33
N PRO A 249 -6.39 13.30 17.63
CA PRO A 249 -7.50 12.38 17.54
C PRO A 249 -8.56 12.71 18.60
N GLY A 250 -9.80 12.86 18.16
CA GLY A 250 -11.05 12.62 18.85
C GLY A 250 -11.28 13.34 20.16
N VAL A 251 -11.93 14.52 20.08
CA VAL A 251 -12.91 14.91 21.10
C VAL A 251 -14.27 14.72 20.45
N GLU A 252 -15.02 13.72 20.91
CA GLU A 252 -16.41 13.52 20.53
C GLU A 252 -17.23 14.76 20.92
N PRO A 253 -18.10 15.30 20.04
CA PRO A 253 -19.06 16.31 20.45
C PRO A 253 -20.16 15.63 21.26
N GLY A 254 -20.17 15.91 22.57
CA GLY A 254 -21.29 15.55 23.44
C GLY A 254 -22.58 16.17 22.92
N TRP A 255 -23.53 15.32 22.61
CA TRP A 255 -24.92 15.70 22.35
C TRP A 255 -25.57 16.20 23.64
N LYS A 256 -26.05 17.41 23.61
CA LYS A 256 -27.20 17.88 24.40
C LYS A 256 -28.25 18.40 23.47
#